data_c766a0bb78ba6e50400a457921fe1a2c
#
_entry.id   c766a0bb78ba6e50400a457921fe1a2c
#
_cell.length_a   1.000
_cell.length_b   1.000
_cell.length_c   1.000
_cell.angle_alpha   90.00
_cell.angle_beta   90.00
_cell.angle_gamma   90.00
#
_symmetry.space_group_name_H-M   'P 1'
#
loop_
_entity.id
_entity.type
_entity.pdbx_description
1 polymer ?
#
loop_
_entity_poly.entity_id
_entity_poly.type
_entity_poly.pdbx_seq_one_letter_code
_entity_poly.pdbx_strand_id
1 'polypeptide(L)'
;MVVVVVVVAGWAGWTALRQPALPEFVASGEPAELPADGDFPPVSLEQFEGMLVGQQGRPVVVNIWASWCAPCRTEMPLLDEAARSYGAEAVILGVASKDDPAEARRFLDDLDITYPNVFDESGQIRVALGLTAYPTTYVFGADGQLRARVNGGISEQRLAGLIEDALR
;
A
#
# COMPACT_ATOMS: atom_id res chain seq x y z
N MET A 1 1.44 68.84 0.87
CA MET A 1 1.67 67.67 1.74
C MET A 1 1.06 66.46 1.06
N VAL A 2 1.84 65.67 0.34
CA VAL A 2 1.36 64.54 -0.44
C VAL A 2 1.58 63.30 0.44
N VAL A 3 0.49 62.63 0.78
CA VAL A 3 0.52 61.36 1.54
C VAL A 3 0.65 60.21 0.54
N VAL A 4 1.81 59.58 0.49
CA VAL A 4 2.03 58.35 -0.28
C VAL A 4 1.59 57.17 0.56
N VAL A 5 0.49 56.53 0.19
CA VAL A 5 0.03 55.26 0.76
C VAL A 5 0.77 54.13 0.05
N VAL A 6 1.73 53.51 0.74
CA VAL A 6 2.41 52.31 0.25
C VAL A 6 1.52 51.11 0.60
N VAL A 7 0.86 50.53 -0.41
CA VAL A 7 0.14 49.25 -0.26
C VAL A 7 1.19 48.15 -0.37
N VAL A 8 1.55 47.55 0.78
CA VAL A 8 2.36 46.33 0.82
C VAL A 8 1.41 45.16 0.53
N ALA A 9 1.42 44.71 -0.73
CA ALA A 9 0.77 43.45 -1.10
C ALA A 9 1.55 42.30 -0.50
N GLY A 10 1.03 41.77 0.64
CA GLY A 10 1.57 40.57 1.26
C GLY A 10 1.33 39.36 0.34
N TRP A 11 2.38 38.92 -0.30
CA TRP A 11 2.42 37.59 -0.92
C TRP A 11 2.48 36.55 0.19
N ALA A 12 1.32 36.13 0.69
CA ALA A 12 1.22 34.89 1.44
C ALA A 12 1.43 33.75 0.44
N GLY A 13 2.68 33.35 0.28
CA GLY A 13 3.04 32.13 -0.44
C GLY A 13 2.44 30.94 0.29
N TRP A 14 1.30 30.44 -0.17
CA TRP A 14 0.82 29.14 0.16
C TRP A 14 1.80 28.12 -0.42
N THR A 15 2.79 27.74 0.37
CA THR A 15 3.49 26.48 0.15
C THR A 15 2.51 25.38 0.53
N ALA A 16 1.59 25.05 -0.37
CA ALA A 16 0.91 23.78 -0.33
C ALA A 16 2.03 22.73 -0.23
N LEU A 17 2.09 22.02 0.88
CA LEU A 17 2.99 20.88 1.06
C LEU A 17 2.66 19.92 -0.09
N ARG A 18 3.45 19.99 -1.17
CA ARG A 18 3.31 19.09 -2.31
C ARG A 18 3.56 17.70 -1.75
N GLN A 19 2.50 16.92 -1.68
CA GLN A 19 2.68 15.48 -1.47
C GLN A 19 3.62 14.98 -2.57
N PRO A 20 4.62 14.16 -2.22
CA PRO A 20 5.50 13.58 -3.22
C PRO A 20 4.64 12.87 -4.26
N ALA A 21 4.95 13.08 -5.54
CA ALA A 21 4.24 12.43 -6.63
C ALA A 21 4.21 10.92 -6.39
N LEU A 22 3.06 10.32 -6.66
CA LEU A 22 2.93 8.86 -6.64
C LEU A 22 3.87 8.28 -7.71
N PRO A 23 4.46 7.11 -7.50
CA PRO A 23 5.21 6.43 -8.54
C PRO A 23 4.28 6.16 -9.73
N GLU A 24 4.80 6.30 -10.94
CA GLU A 24 4.10 5.85 -12.14
C GLU A 24 4.12 4.32 -12.18
N PHE A 25 3.13 3.70 -11.58
CA PHE A 25 2.94 2.27 -11.58
C PHE A 25 1.57 1.94 -12.16
N VAL A 26 1.57 1.13 -13.20
CA VAL A 26 0.35 0.61 -13.84
C VAL A 26 0.51 -0.90 -13.96
N ALA A 27 -0.32 -1.64 -13.25
CA ALA A 27 -0.33 -3.09 -13.34
C ALA A 27 -0.72 -3.52 -14.76
N SER A 28 -0.03 -4.50 -15.29
CA SER A 28 -0.19 -5.01 -16.65
C SER A 28 -0.07 -6.53 -16.70
N GLY A 29 -0.44 -7.14 -17.80
CA GLY A 29 -0.32 -8.58 -18.03
C GLY A 29 -1.65 -9.32 -17.93
N GLU A 30 -1.56 -10.66 -17.89
CA GLU A 30 -2.74 -11.53 -17.77
C GLU A 30 -3.24 -11.55 -16.33
N PRO A 31 -4.57 -11.51 -16.09
CA PRO A 31 -5.15 -11.62 -14.77
C PRO A 31 -4.71 -12.89 -14.05
N ALA A 32 -4.32 -12.76 -12.78
CA ALA A 32 -3.95 -13.88 -11.93
C ALA A 32 -4.77 -13.86 -10.62
N GLU A 33 -4.93 -15.04 -10.02
CA GLU A 33 -5.58 -15.17 -8.72
C GLU A 33 -4.61 -14.83 -7.59
N LEU A 34 -5.17 -14.43 -6.44
CA LEU A 34 -4.43 -14.30 -5.20
C LEU A 34 -4.03 -15.68 -4.66
N PRO A 35 -2.98 -15.79 -3.84
CA PRO A 35 -2.67 -17.05 -3.18
C PRO A 35 -3.85 -17.52 -2.32
N ALA A 36 -4.00 -18.84 -2.22
CA ALA A 36 -4.98 -19.44 -1.34
C ALA A 36 -4.69 -19.12 0.14
N ASP A 37 -5.70 -19.25 0.98
CA ASP A 37 -5.58 -19.03 2.43
C ASP A 37 -4.44 -19.86 3.03
N GLY A 38 -3.56 -19.18 3.76
CA GLY A 38 -2.39 -19.78 4.38
C GLY A 38 -1.19 -20.02 3.45
N ASP A 39 -1.33 -19.79 2.14
CA ASP A 39 -0.19 -19.82 1.24
C ASP A 39 0.67 -18.56 1.36
N PHE A 40 1.96 -18.72 1.07
CA PHE A 40 2.92 -17.61 1.05
C PHE A 40 3.95 -17.86 -0.04
N PRO A 41 3.55 -17.82 -1.32
CA PRO A 41 4.44 -18.13 -2.42
C PRO A 41 5.44 -17.00 -2.72
N PRO A 42 6.65 -17.32 -3.18
CA PRO A 42 7.48 -16.35 -3.87
C PRO A 42 6.81 -15.98 -5.20
N VAL A 43 6.83 -14.70 -5.55
CA VAL A 43 6.22 -14.21 -6.79
C VAL A 43 7.15 -13.25 -7.53
N SER A 44 7.08 -13.29 -8.86
CA SER A 44 7.73 -12.30 -9.73
C SER A 44 6.92 -11.00 -9.77
N LEU A 45 7.51 -9.93 -10.30
CA LEU A 45 6.79 -8.68 -10.58
C LEU A 45 5.60 -8.91 -11.52
N GLU A 46 5.78 -9.71 -12.59
CA GLU A 46 4.72 -10.04 -13.53
C GLU A 46 3.54 -10.75 -12.86
N GLN A 47 3.81 -11.74 -11.98
CA GLN A 47 2.76 -12.42 -11.23
C GLN A 47 2.03 -11.47 -10.28
N PHE A 48 2.76 -10.58 -9.60
CA PHE A 48 2.17 -9.56 -8.73
C PHE A 48 1.28 -8.59 -9.52
N GLU A 49 1.75 -8.10 -10.67
CA GLU A 49 0.96 -7.25 -11.56
C GLU A 49 -0.30 -7.98 -12.04
N GLY A 50 -0.18 -9.25 -12.46
CA GLY A 50 -1.31 -10.09 -12.83
C GLY A 50 -2.34 -10.25 -11.69
N MET A 51 -1.89 -10.37 -10.43
CA MET A 51 -2.78 -10.39 -9.27
C MET A 51 -3.58 -9.08 -9.15
N LEU A 52 -2.93 -7.92 -9.32
CA LEU A 52 -3.63 -6.63 -9.30
C LEU A 52 -4.64 -6.51 -10.45
N VAL A 53 -4.29 -6.95 -11.66
CA VAL A 53 -5.20 -6.98 -12.81
C VAL A 53 -6.39 -7.91 -12.54
N GLY A 54 -6.16 -9.06 -11.93
CA GLY A 54 -7.22 -10.02 -11.56
C GLY A 54 -8.22 -9.49 -10.53
N GLN A 55 -7.87 -8.41 -9.82
CA GLN A 55 -8.75 -7.76 -8.84
C GLN A 55 -9.48 -6.53 -9.39
N GLN A 56 -9.33 -6.19 -10.67
CA GLN A 56 -10.05 -5.06 -11.26
C GLN A 56 -11.56 -5.16 -11.01
N GLY A 57 -12.18 -4.04 -10.67
CA GLY A 57 -13.56 -3.95 -10.17
C GLY A 57 -13.65 -3.80 -8.65
N ARG A 58 -12.53 -4.02 -7.92
CA ARG A 58 -12.42 -3.78 -6.48
C ARG A 58 -11.12 -3.04 -6.16
N PRO A 59 -11.10 -2.12 -5.19
CA PRO A 59 -9.86 -1.54 -4.70
C PRO A 59 -8.93 -2.60 -4.09
N VAL A 60 -7.62 -2.40 -4.25
CA VAL A 60 -6.60 -3.25 -3.64
C VAL A 60 -5.69 -2.42 -2.76
N VAL A 61 -5.56 -2.80 -1.50
CA VAL A 61 -4.57 -2.27 -0.57
C VAL A 61 -3.37 -3.20 -0.55
N VAL A 62 -2.23 -2.73 -1.00
CA VAL A 62 -0.96 -3.47 -0.96
C VAL A 62 -0.11 -2.93 0.17
N ASN A 63 0.25 -3.79 1.11
CA ASN A 63 1.15 -3.44 2.21
C ASN A 63 2.51 -4.14 2.00
N ILE A 64 3.59 -3.36 1.84
CA ILE A 64 4.94 -3.91 1.78
C ILE A 64 5.55 -3.87 3.18
N TRP A 65 5.94 -5.05 3.66
CA TRP A 65 6.39 -5.28 5.02
C TRP A 65 7.64 -6.19 5.11
N ALA A 66 8.19 -6.33 6.31
CA ALA A 66 9.24 -7.29 6.62
C ALA A 66 9.15 -7.74 8.08
N SER A 67 9.63 -8.96 8.41
CA SER A 67 9.59 -9.52 9.76
C SER A 67 10.43 -8.72 10.78
N TRP A 68 11.54 -8.14 10.33
CA TRP A 68 12.41 -7.29 11.14
C TRP A 68 11.88 -5.86 11.36
N CYS A 69 10.74 -5.51 10.75
CA CYS A 69 10.15 -4.18 10.80
C CYS A 69 9.21 -4.04 12.03
N ALA A 70 9.63 -3.36 13.06
CA ALA A 70 8.82 -3.20 14.28
C ALA A 70 7.47 -2.50 14.06
N PRO A 71 7.35 -1.41 13.25
CA PRO A 71 6.04 -0.82 12.94
C PRO A 71 5.11 -1.75 12.18
N CYS A 72 5.64 -2.66 11.34
CA CYS A 72 4.84 -3.64 10.61
C CYS A 72 4.07 -4.56 11.58
N ARG A 73 4.72 -4.99 12.67
CA ARG A 73 4.10 -5.81 13.71
C ARG A 73 2.87 -5.15 14.35
N THR A 74 2.87 -3.82 14.41
CA THR A 74 1.76 -3.06 15.01
C THR A 74 0.60 -2.87 14.03
N GLU A 75 0.89 -2.67 12.73
CA GLU A 75 -0.16 -2.35 11.76
C GLU A 75 -0.80 -3.59 11.10
N MET A 76 -0.07 -4.70 10.95
CA MET A 76 -0.61 -5.87 10.25
C MET A 76 -1.89 -6.45 10.87
N PRO A 77 -2.09 -6.47 12.20
CA PRO A 77 -3.39 -6.83 12.78
C PRO A 77 -4.52 -5.87 12.38
N LEU A 78 -4.25 -4.59 12.14
CA LEU A 78 -5.25 -3.63 11.67
C LEU A 78 -5.62 -3.89 10.20
N LEU A 79 -4.64 -4.27 9.38
CA LEU A 79 -4.87 -4.69 7.99
C LEU A 79 -5.69 -5.98 7.93
N ASP A 80 -5.45 -6.91 8.84
CA ASP A 80 -6.19 -8.17 8.93
C ASP A 80 -7.66 -7.94 9.34
N GLU A 81 -7.91 -7.03 10.27
CA GLU A 81 -9.26 -6.59 10.63
C GLU A 81 -9.96 -5.89 9.44
N ALA A 82 -9.23 -5.03 8.71
CA ALA A 82 -9.76 -4.40 7.51
C ALA A 82 -10.10 -5.45 6.43
N ALA A 83 -9.24 -6.46 6.23
CA ALA A 83 -9.51 -7.54 5.28
C ALA A 83 -10.81 -8.28 5.62
N ARG A 84 -11.07 -8.56 6.90
CA ARG A 84 -12.34 -9.16 7.34
C ARG A 84 -13.53 -8.23 7.16
N SER A 85 -13.37 -6.94 7.48
CA SER A 85 -14.46 -5.97 7.46
C SER A 85 -14.89 -5.60 6.04
N TYR A 86 -13.94 -5.45 5.11
CA TYR A 86 -14.19 -5.06 3.72
C TYR A 86 -14.22 -6.23 2.73
N GLY A 87 -13.94 -7.44 3.16
CA GLY A 87 -13.75 -8.69 2.44
C GLY A 87 -14.28 -8.82 1.00
N ALA A 88 -15.57 -8.52 0.76
CA ALA A 88 -16.17 -8.57 -0.57
C ALA A 88 -15.93 -7.28 -1.38
N GLU A 89 -15.68 -6.16 -0.73
CA GLU A 89 -15.65 -4.81 -1.34
C GLU A 89 -14.23 -4.37 -1.69
N ALA A 90 -13.23 -4.73 -0.87
CA ALA A 90 -11.82 -4.37 -1.09
C ALA A 90 -10.91 -5.56 -0.76
N VAL A 91 -9.76 -5.60 -1.41
CA VAL A 91 -8.73 -6.63 -1.19
C VAL A 91 -7.57 -6.04 -0.40
N ILE A 92 -7.08 -6.78 0.59
CA ILE A 92 -5.81 -6.50 1.27
C ILE A 92 -4.81 -7.56 0.80
N LEU A 93 -3.62 -7.14 0.35
CA LEU A 93 -2.52 -8.00 -0.10
C LEU A 93 -1.23 -7.58 0.58
N GLY A 94 -0.62 -8.49 1.32
CA GLY A 94 0.71 -8.29 1.91
C GLY A 94 1.81 -8.71 0.95
N VAL A 95 2.92 -7.98 0.97
CA VAL A 95 4.12 -8.31 0.22
C VAL A 95 5.31 -8.22 1.17
N ALA A 96 5.83 -9.39 1.57
CA ALA A 96 7.10 -9.43 2.31
C ALA A 96 8.25 -9.21 1.34
N SER A 97 9.14 -8.27 1.65
CA SER A 97 10.27 -7.96 0.77
C SER A 97 11.52 -7.63 1.57
N LYS A 98 12.70 -8.03 1.05
CA LYS A 98 14.00 -7.87 1.71
C LYS A 98 14.03 -8.58 3.08
N ASP A 99 13.54 -9.80 3.11
CA ASP A 99 13.37 -10.63 4.30
C ASP A 99 13.89 -12.04 4.09
N ASP A 100 14.01 -12.80 5.16
CA ASP A 100 14.17 -14.26 5.09
C ASP A 100 12.76 -14.89 5.00
N PRO A 101 12.52 -15.80 4.04
CA PRO A 101 11.17 -16.36 3.84
C PRO A 101 10.66 -17.17 5.04
N ALA A 102 11.54 -17.81 5.82
CA ALA A 102 11.15 -18.57 7.00
C ALA A 102 10.84 -17.62 8.17
N GLU A 103 11.58 -16.51 8.32
CA GLU A 103 11.27 -15.48 9.31
C GLU A 103 9.96 -14.76 8.97
N ALA A 104 9.75 -14.42 7.68
CA ALA A 104 8.52 -13.81 7.21
C ALA A 104 7.31 -14.73 7.47
N ARG A 105 7.43 -16.04 7.18
CA ARG A 105 6.37 -17.02 7.48
C ARG A 105 6.05 -17.06 8.97
N ARG A 106 7.07 -17.19 9.83
CA ARG A 106 6.87 -17.20 11.29
C ARG A 106 6.20 -15.91 11.79
N PHE A 107 6.55 -14.78 11.18
CA PHE A 107 5.96 -13.50 11.54
C PHE A 107 4.45 -13.45 11.22
N LEU A 108 4.01 -14.00 10.07
CA LEU A 108 2.60 -14.14 9.73
C LEU A 108 1.87 -15.05 10.73
N ASP A 109 2.49 -16.20 11.04
CA ASP A 109 1.93 -17.20 11.97
C ASP A 109 1.83 -16.62 13.41
N ASP A 110 2.85 -15.91 13.89
CA ASP A 110 2.87 -15.26 15.21
C ASP A 110 1.80 -14.20 15.39
N LEU A 111 1.34 -13.58 14.31
CA LEU A 111 0.32 -12.53 14.31
C LEU A 111 -1.06 -13.02 13.86
N ASP A 112 -1.22 -14.32 13.60
CA ASP A 112 -2.47 -14.92 13.09
C ASP A 112 -3.03 -14.17 11.86
N ILE A 113 -2.15 -13.75 10.92
CA ILE A 113 -2.53 -13.01 9.73
C ILE A 113 -3.22 -13.93 8.72
N THR A 114 -4.44 -13.55 8.32
CA THR A 114 -5.31 -14.36 7.45
C THR A 114 -5.47 -13.82 6.04
N TYR A 115 -5.23 -12.53 5.80
CA TYR A 115 -5.29 -11.98 4.44
C TYR A 115 -4.14 -12.48 3.57
N PRO A 116 -4.30 -12.53 2.22
CA PRO A 116 -3.30 -13.02 1.29
C PRO A 116 -1.95 -12.30 1.43
N ASN A 117 -0.87 -13.08 1.44
CA ASN A 117 0.50 -12.57 1.50
C ASN A 117 1.39 -13.29 0.47
N VAL A 118 2.31 -12.56 -0.13
CA VAL A 118 3.30 -13.07 -1.09
C VAL A 118 4.71 -12.65 -0.71
N PHE A 119 5.70 -13.34 -1.25
CA PHE A 119 7.11 -13.05 -1.02
C PHE A 119 7.78 -12.47 -2.26
N ASP A 120 8.27 -11.22 -2.17
CA ASP A 120 9.06 -10.53 -3.21
C ASP A 120 10.52 -10.97 -3.12
N GLU A 121 10.83 -12.20 -3.57
CA GLU A 121 12.16 -12.80 -3.48
C GLU A 121 13.21 -11.97 -4.23
N SER A 122 12.88 -11.50 -5.43
CA SER A 122 13.77 -10.71 -6.27
C SER A 122 13.93 -9.26 -5.83
N GLY A 123 13.01 -8.73 -5.02
CA GLY A 123 12.92 -7.33 -4.65
C GLY A 123 12.43 -6.43 -5.79
N GLN A 124 11.95 -6.98 -6.89
CA GLN A 124 11.49 -6.18 -8.05
C GLN A 124 10.17 -5.47 -7.77
N ILE A 125 9.27 -6.06 -6.96
CA ILE A 125 7.99 -5.43 -6.60
C ILE A 125 8.26 -4.14 -5.82
N ARG A 126 9.10 -4.20 -4.77
CA ARG A 126 9.43 -3.00 -3.99
C ARG A 126 10.11 -1.92 -4.82
N VAL A 127 10.91 -2.30 -5.82
CA VAL A 127 11.58 -1.35 -6.73
C VAL A 127 10.56 -0.72 -7.68
N ALA A 128 9.68 -1.51 -8.29
CA ALA A 128 8.64 -1.03 -9.19
C ALA A 128 7.67 -0.06 -8.49
N LEU A 129 7.31 -0.33 -7.24
CA LEU A 129 6.47 0.54 -6.42
C LEU A 129 7.23 1.71 -5.78
N GLY A 130 8.52 1.85 -6.02
CA GLY A 130 9.34 2.95 -5.49
C GLY A 130 9.37 2.98 -3.97
N LEU A 131 9.51 1.81 -3.33
CA LEU A 131 9.57 1.68 -1.87
C LEU A 131 10.75 2.45 -1.28
N THR A 132 10.50 3.30 -0.30
CA THR A 132 11.52 4.08 0.40
C THR A 132 11.62 3.79 1.90
N ALA A 133 10.59 3.19 2.47
CA ALA A 133 10.53 2.87 3.91
C ALA A 133 9.67 1.62 4.14
N TYR A 134 9.86 0.97 5.29
CA TYR A 134 9.01 -0.10 5.79
C TYR A 134 8.27 0.36 7.06
N PRO A 135 6.96 0.05 7.16
CA PRO A 135 6.09 -0.43 6.10
C PRO A 135 5.76 0.67 5.09
N THR A 136 5.20 0.30 3.95
CA THR A 136 4.52 1.25 3.06
C THR A 136 3.24 0.62 2.54
N THR A 137 2.15 1.37 2.64
CA THR A 137 0.84 0.97 2.14
C THR A 137 0.50 1.72 0.86
N TYR A 138 0.13 0.99 -0.18
CA TYR A 138 -0.34 1.48 -1.47
C TYR A 138 -1.81 1.16 -1.63
N VAL A 139 -2.59 2.08 -2.17
CA VAL A 139 -4.01 1.87 -2.43
C VAL A 139 -4.27 2.04 -3.92
N PHE A 140 -4.72 0.99 -4.56
CA PHE A 140 -5.16 0.97 -5.95
C PHE A 140 -6.68 1.07 -6.01
N GLY A 141 -7.20 1.89 -6.92
CA GLY A 141 -8.63 1.95 -7.20
C GLY A 141 -9.13 0.72 -7.95
N ALA A 142 -10.44 0.60 -8.08
CA ALA A 142 -11.09 -0.47 -8.83
C ALA A 142 -10.67 -0.54 -10.32
N ASP A 143 -10.14 0.55 -10.85
CA ASP A 143 -9.57 0.64 -12.19
C ASP A 143 -8.09 0.20 -12.28
N GLY A 144 -7.51 -0.28 -11.16
CA GLY A 144 -6.12 -0.71 -11.06
C GLY A 144 -5.09 0.43 -10.99
N GLN A 145 -5.53 1.70 -10.92
CA GLN A 145 -4.61 2.83 -10.82
C GLN A 145 -4.22 3.11 -9.37
N LEU A 146 -2.95 3.44 -9.15
CA LEU A 146 -2.45 3.84 -7.83
C LEU A 146 -3.06 5.18 -7.41
N ARG A 147 -3.80 5.18 -6.30
CA ARG A 147 -4.52 6.34 -5.75
C ARG A 147 -3.80 6.98 -4.56
N ALA A 148 -3.17 6.16 -3.73
CA ALA A 148 -2.50 6.64 -2.52
C ALA A 148 -1.27 5.82 -2.17
N ARG A 149 -0.31 6.48 -1.49
CA ARG A 149 0.85 5.84 -0.85
C ARG A 149 1.04 6.44 0.54
N VAL A 150 1.19 5.58 1.53
CA VAL A 150 1.50 5.96 2.91
C VAL A 150 2.82 5.31 3.31
N ASN A 151 3.85 6.10 3.54
CA ASN A 151 5.14 5.63 4.03
C ASN A 151 5.12 5.57 5.57
N GLY A 152 5.60 4.47 6.14
CA GLY A 152 5.53 4.21 7.58
C GLY A 152 4.20 3.61 8.00
N GLY A 153 4.04 3.36 9.31
CA GLY A 153 2.83 2.75 9.85
C GLY A 153 1.55 3.53 9.57
N ILE A 154 0.46 2.82 9.38
CA ILE A 154 -0.86 3.39 9.12
C ILE A 154 -1.79 3.17 10.32
N SER A 155 -2.61 4.16 10.64
CA SER A 155 -3.68 4.01 11.64
C SER A 155 -4.94 3.42 11.01
N GLU A 156 -5.76 2.75 11.82
CA GLU A 156 -7.06 2.21 11.43
C GLU A 156 -7.93 3.26 10.72
N GLN A 157 -8.10 4.44 11.32
CA GLN A 157 -8.89 5.54 10.75
C GLN A 157 -8.35 5.97 9.37
N ARG A 158 -7.02 6.04 9.20
CA ARG A 158 -6.41 6.42 7.93
C ARG A 158 -6.63 5.35 6.87
N LEU A 159 -6.46 4.08 7.26
CA LEU A 159 -6.68 2.93 6.38
C LEU A 159 -8.15 2.90 5.90
N ALA A 160 -9.11 2.97 6.82
CA ALA A 160 -10.53 2.99 6.50
C ALA A 160 -10.87 4.14 5.53
N GLY A 161 -10.42 5.36 5.82
CA GLY A 161 -10.66 6.51 4.94
C GLY A 161 -10.10 6.31 3.53
N LEU A 162 -8.92 5.70 3.38
CA LEU A 162 -8.34 5.41 2.05
C LEU A 162 -9.11 4.32 1.28
N ILE A 163 -9.59 3.30 1.98
CA ILE A 163 -10.42 2.25 1.36
C ILE A 163 -11.75 2.84 0.91
N GLU A 164 -12.43 3.60 1.77
CA GLU A 164 -13.69 4.26 1.44
C GLU A 164 -13.56 5.26 0.27
N ASP A 165 -12.43 6.00 0.21
CA ASP A 165 -12.13 6.88 -0.92
C ASP A 165 -11.94 6.10 -2.23
N ALA A 166 -11.34 4.92 -2.18
CA ALA A 166 -11.10 4.08 -3.34
C ALA A 166 -12.35 3.31 -3.81
N LEU A 167 -13.36 3.15 -2.94
CA LEU A 167 -14.66 2.55 -3.25
C LEU A 167 -15.63 3.52 -3.96
N ARG A 168 -15.37 4.85 -3.91
CA ARG A 168 -16.17 5.88 -4.59
C ARG A 168 -15.82 6.04 -6.06
#